data_92384380cf3f6dc9fb4a409de19d68c7
#
_entry.id   92384380cf3f6dc9fb4a409de19d68c7
#
_cell.length_a   1.000
_cell.length_b   1.000
_cell.length_c   1.000
_cell.angle_alpha   90.00
_cell.angle_beta   90.00
_cell.angle_gamma   90.00
#
_symmetry.space_group_name_H-M   'P 1'
#
loop_
_entity.id
_entity.type
_entity.pdbx_description
1 polymer ?
#
loop_
_entity_poly.entity_id
_entity_poly.type
_entity_poly.pdbx_seq_one_letter_code
_entity_poly.pdbx_strand_id
1 'polypeptide(L)'
;MTEKILPGNLESYWLANNELPLFPKLNENIEVDVLVVGAGLTGITAAYLLSKSGKSVAVIEGSKILHGTTGFTTAKVTTQHGHVYQQLINTFDEEKAKLYYEAQVDALNFVERTVSDLDIKCDFEKVPAYIYADTEDGVDTVTKEMDAYQKLGIGPATLTEQTELPYQVKKALRLDNQGQFHPVKYAKALVDHSVQNGVHFFEETRAKDLLSDNIVKTVDGHKIKAKKILVCSHYPFNDENGLYFTRLEPHRSYVIAAPAEKSSPKGMYINVEQPTRSIRSALGSDGKRYILLGGEGHVTGRQ
;
A
#
# COMPACT_ATOMS: atom_id res chain seq x y z
N MET A 1 24.09 -28.11 9.47
CA MET A 1 22.76 -27.51 9.69
C MET A 1 22.02 -27.68 8.39
N THR A 2 21.02 -28.54 8.32
CA THR A 2 20.17 -28.72 7.15
C THR A 2 19.31 -27.44 7.03
N GLU A 3 19.53 -26.67 5.97
CA GLU A 3 18.61 -25.59 5.60
C GLU A 3 17.19 -26.17 5.53
N LYS A 4 16.31 -25.76 6.42
CA LYS A 4 14.89 -26.02 6.29
C LYS A 4 14.40 -25.18 5.10
N ILE A 5 14.34 -25.80 3.93
CA ILE A 5 13.69 -25.21 2.76
C ILE A 5 12.23 -25.04 3.14
N LEU A 6 11.78 -23.80 3.25
CA LEU A 6 10.36 -23.49 3.44
C LEU A 6 9.61 -24.03 2.21
N PRO A 7 8.51 -24.77 2.39
CA PRO A 7 7.72 -25.22 1.26
C PRO A 7 7.02 -24.01 0.62
N GLY A 8 7.10 -23.92 -0.69
CA GLY A 8 6.43 -22.86 -1.48
C GLY A 8 7.38 -22.12 -2.40
N ASN A 9 6.82 -21.18 -3.16
CA ASN A 9 7.56 -20.33 -4.05
C ASN A 9 7.92 -19.01 -3.35
N LEU A 10 9.17 -18.56 -3.49
CA LEU A 10 9.63 -17.25 -3.04
C LEU A 10 9.21 -16.18 -4.07
N GLU A 11 7.92 -16.00 -4.21
CA GLU A 11 7.31 -15.15 -5.24
C GLU A 11 6.15 -14.34 -4.64
N SER A 12 5.92 -13.15 -5.17
CA SER A 12 4.76 -12.37 -4.75
C SER A 12 3.46 -13.04 -5.19
N TYR A 13 2.55 -13.27 -4.25
CA TYR A 13 1.20 -13.76 -4.52
C TYR A 13 0.47 -12.93 -5.60
N TRP A 14 0.72 -11.61 -5.62
CA TRP A 14 0.07 -10.69 -6.54
C TRP A 14 0.70 -10.66 -7.93
N LEU A 15 2.00 -10.92 -8.04
CA LEU A 15 2.74 -10.88 -9.30
C LEU A 15 2.75 -12.23 -10.02
N ALA A 16 2.70 -13.33 -9.28
CA ALA A 16 2.87 -14.70 -9.77
C ALA A 16 1.98 -15.09 -10.98
N ASN A 17 0.77 -14.55 -11.04
CA ASN A 17 -0.22 -14.92 -12.07
C ASN A 17 -0.78 -13.69 -12.81
N ASN A 18 -0.02 -12.60 -12.87
CA ASN A 18 -0.47 -11.38 -13.55
C ASN A 18 0.59 -10.89 -14.51
N GLU A 19 0.28 -10.94 -15.78
CA GLU A 19 1.12 -10.34 -16.81
C GLU A 19 1.01 -8.82 -16.73
N LEU A 20 2.16 -8.17 -16.55
CA LEU A 20 2.28 -6.71 -16.56
C LEU A 20 2.72 -6.24 -17.95
N PRO A 21 2.30 -5.04 -18.38
CA PRO A 21 2.83 -4.44 -19.57
C PRO A 21 4.35 -4.20 -19.40
N LEU A 22 5.09 -4.30 -20.50
CA LEU A 22 6.51 -4.00 -20.55
C LEU A 22 6.70 -2.62 -21.17
N PHE A 23 7.55 -1.81 -20.56
CA PHE A 23 7.86 -0.48 -21.06
C PHE A 23 9.34 -0.36 -21.42
N PRO A 24 9.65 0.44 -22.47
CA PRO A 24 11.03 0.63 -22.89
C PRO A 24 11.83 1.36 -21.80
N LYS A 25 13.14 1.15 -21.81
CA LYS A 25 14.06 1.98 -21.10
C LYS A 25 14.17 3.35 -21.77
N LEU A 26 14.32 4.42 -20.99
CA LEU A 26 14.60 5.75 -21.56
C LEU A 26 15.97 5.75 -22.26
N ASN A 27 15.98 6.14 -23.54
CA ASN A 27 17.17 6.12 -24.38
C ASN A 27 17.55 7.49 -24.96
N GLU A 28 16.84 8.56 -24.58
CA GLU A 28 17.06 9.92 -25.05
C GLU A 28 16.70 10.96 -23.95
N ASN A 29 17.07 12.21 -24.17
CA ASN A 29 16.62 13.30 -23.30
C ASN A 29 15.18 13.70 -23.67
N ILE A 30 14.34 13.92 -22.65
CA ILE A 30 12.95 14.33 -22.84
C ILE A 30 12.60 15.57 -22.04
N GLU A 31 11.54 16.27 -22.46
CA GLU A 31 10.94 17.37 -21.70
C GLU A 31 9.43 17.10 -21.56
N VAL A 32 8.91 17.27 -20.32
CA VAL A 32 7.50 17.03 -19.95
C VAL A 32 6.98 18.09 -18.99
N ASP A 33 5.66 18.19 -18.82
CA ASP A 33 5.09 19.04 -17.79
C ASP A 33 5.33 18.45 -16.41
N VAL A 34 5.13 17.14 -16.25
CA VAL A 34 5.29 16.45 -14.96
C VAL A 34 6.09 15.16 -15.14
N LEU A 35 7.13 15.02 -14.34
CA LEU A 35 7.86 13.76 -14.17
C LEU A 35 7.44 13.11 -12.87
N VAL A 36 7.06 11.83 -12.93
CA VAL A 36 6.83 10.96 -11.77
C VAL A 36 7.99 9.98 -11.63
N VAL A 37 8.65 9.97 -10.49
CA VAL A 37 9.76 9.07 -10.20
C VAL A 37 9.28 7.95 -9.27
N GLY A 38 9.18 6.75 -9.81
CA GLY A 38 8.67 5.55 -9.14
C GLY A 38 7.28 5.15 -9.66
N ALA A 39 7.15 3.91 -10.14
CA ALA A 39 5.92 3.31 -10.67
C ALA A 39 5.32 2.29 -9.70
N GLY A 40 5.27 2.61 -8.42
CA GLY A 40 4.42 1.97 -7.41
C GLY A 40 3.02 2.57 -7.40
N LEU A 41 2.17 2.11 -6.48
CA LEU A 41 0.77 2.54 -6.37
C LEU A 41 0.63 4.07 -6.32
N THR A 42 1.46 4.76 -5.54
CA THR A 42 1.44 6.23 -5.41
C THR A 42 1.74 6.94 -6.74
N GLY A 43 2.83 6.55 -7.41
CA GLY A 43 3.23 7.19 -8.67
C GLY A 43 2.26 6.92 -9.81
N ILE A 44 1.76 5.69 -9.91
CA ILE A 44 0.77 5.30 -10.92
C ILE A 44 -0.56 6.05 -10.69
N THR A 45 -1.02 6.15 -9.44
CA THR A 45 -2.23 6.92 -9.11
C THR A 45 -2.06 8.40 -9.46
N ALA A 46 -0.91 8.99 -9.15
CA ALA A 46 -0.60 10.36 -9.52
C ALA A 46 -0.57 10.56 -11.04
N ALA A 47 0.08 9.65 -11.77
CA ALA A 47 0.13 9.69 -13.23
C ALA A 47 -1.28 9.58 -13.85
N TYR A 48 -2.11 8.66 -13.35
CA TYR A 48 -3.50 8.52 -13.76
C TYR A 48 -4.32 9.81 -13.55
N LEU A 49 -4.20 10.43 -12.40
CA LEU A 49 -4.92 11.70 -12.12
C LEU A 49 -4.42 12.84 -13.02
N LEU A 50 -3.10 12.91 -13.24
CA LEU A 50 -2.49 13.93 -14.09
C LEU A 50 -2.80 13.71 -15.57
N SER A 51 -2.97 12.49 -16.03
CA SER A 51 -3.32 12.19 -17.43
C SER A 51 -4.63 12.83 -17.87
N LYS A 52 -5.54 13.07 -16.93
CA LYS A 52 -6.82 13.72 -17.18
C LYS A 52 -6.74 15.25 -17.29
N SER A 53 -5.57 15.83 -17.00
CA SER A 53 -5.39 17.30 -16.92
C SER A 53 -4.82 17.93 -18.21
N GLY A 54 -4.65 17.15 -19.28
CA GLY A 54 -4.05 17.58 -20.53
C GLY A 54 -2.55 17.91 -20.47
N LYS A 55 -1.86 17.51 -19.39
CA LYS A 55 -0.42 17.68 -19.20
C LYS A 55 0.36 16.54 -19.84
N SER A 56 1.53 16.84 -20.37
CA SER A 56 2.48 15.80 -20.74
C SER A 56 3.10 15.19 -19.47
N VAL A 57 2.97 13.87 -19.30
CA VAL A 57 3.44 13.15 -18.10
C VAL A 57 4.37 12.01 -18.52
N ALA A 58 5.51 11.92 -17.84
CA ALA A 58 6.38 10.74 -17.92
C ALA A 58 6.52 10.10 -16.53
N VAL A 59 6.58 8.78 -16.50
CA VAL A 59 6.84 7.97 -15.30
C VAL A 59 8.12 7.19 -15.54
N ILE A 60 9.08 7.30 -14.65
CA ILE A 60 10.29 6.48 -14.67
C ILE A 60 10.33 5.54 -13.47
N GLU A 61 10.75 4.30 -13.71
CA GLU A 61 10.91 3.27 -12.68
C GLU A 61 12.33 2.68 -12.76
N GLY A 62 12.96 2.53 -11.60
CA GLY A 62 14.34 2.03 -11.52
C GLY A 62 14.47 0.54 -11.84
N SER A 63 13.39 -0.21 -11.79
CA SER A 63 13.30 -1.64 -12.12
C SER A 63 12.08 -1.90 -12.99
N LYS A 64 11.15 -2.72 -12.52
CA LYS A 64 9.87 -3.02 -13.16
C LYS A 64 8.73 -2.31 -12.43
N ILE A 65 7.70 -1.87 -13.16
CA ILE A 65 6.50 -1.29 -12.54
C ILE A 65 5.89 -2.28 -11.54
N LEU A 66 5.34 -1.79 -10.45
CA LEU A 66 4.64 -2.56 -9.41
C LEU A 66 5.49 -3.60 -8.64
N HIS A 67 6.78 -3.77 -8.98
CA HIS A 67 7.66 -4.77 -8.34
C HIS A 67 8.26 -4.29 -7.00
N GLY A 68 7.99 -3.06 -6.57
CA GLY A 68 8.33 -2.57 -5.23
C GLY A 68 7.29 -3.01 -4.18
N THR A 69 7.14 -2.24 -3.12
CA THR A 69 6.21 -2.48 -2.00
C THR A 69 4.77 -2.78 -2.47
N THR A 70 4.34 -2.21 -3.59
CA THR A 70 3.02 -2.46 -4.19
C THR A 70 2.80 -3.93 -4.51
N GLY A 71 3.79 -4.61 -5.07
CA GLY A 71 3.71 -6.04 -5.38
C GLY A 71 3.79 -6.96 -4.17
N PHE A 72 4.12 -6.44 -2.98
CA PHE A 72 4.33 -7.23 -1.76
C PHE A 72 3.46 -6.77 -0.58
N THR A 73 2.47 -5.90 -0.83
CA THR A 73 1.53 -5.42 0.19
C THR A 73 0.52 -6.48 0.59
N THR A 74 -0.05 -6.39 1.79
CA THR A 74 -1.26 -7.16 2.17
C THR A 74 -2.53 -6.58 1.57
N ALA A 75 -2.47 -5.41 0.92
CA ALA A 75 -3.53 -4.78 0.13
C ALA A 75 -4.88 -4.61 0.85
N LYS A 76 -4.81 -4.13 2.08
CA LYS A 76 -5.96 -3.62 2.82
C LYS A 76 -6.22 -2.16 2.41
N VAL A 77 -7.46 -1.80 2.13
CA VAL A 77 -7.91 -0.45 1.85
C VAL A 77 -8.84 -0.04 2.99
N THR A 78 -8.27 0.57 4.01
CA THR A 78 -8.98 0.81 5.27
C THR A 78 -8.59 2.14 5.88
N THR A 79 -9.50 2.74 6.64
CA THR A 79 -9.22 3.88 7.50
C THR A 79 -8.69 3.44 8.87
N GLN A 80 -8.66 2.13 9.15
CA GLN A 80 -8.16 1.53 10.39
C GLN A 80 -6.72 1.02 10.18
N HIS A 81 -5.72 1.84 10.53
CA HIS A 81 -4.30 1.54 10.40
C HIS A 81 -3.68 1.09 11.73
N GLY A 82 -4.18 -0.01 12.32
CA GLY A 82 -3.86 -0.39 13.69
C GLY A 82 -4.53 0.57 14.70
N HIS A 83 -3.89 0.81 15.84
CA HIS A 83 -4.38 1.66 16.93
C HIS A 83 -3.74 3.06 16.91
N VAL A 84 -3.94 3.82 15.83
CA VAL A 84 -3.22 5.09 15.60
C VAL A 84 -3.98 6.34 16.07
N TYR A 85 -5.32 6.31 16.19
CA TYR A 85 -6.09 7.53 16.42
C TYR A 85 -5.90 8.07 17.83
N GLN A 86 -5.83 7.20 18.84
CA GLN A 86 -5.49 7.64 20.21
C GLN A 86 -4.10 8.28 20.24
N GLN A 87 -3.13 7.74 19.51
CA GLN A 87 -1.79 8.32 19.42
C GLN A 87 -1.81 9.67 18.70
N LEU A 88 -2.56 9.80 17.60
CA LEU A 88 -2.69 11.07 16.86
C LEU A 88 -3.31 12.17 17.73
N ILE A 89 -4.36 11.86 18.50
CA ILE A 89 -4.96 12.80 19.45
C ILE A 89 -3.92 13.24 20.49
N ASN A 90 -3.18 12.30 21.06
CA ASN A 90 -2.18 12.59 22.10
C ASN A 90 -0.98 13.38 21.59
N THR A 91 -0.56 13.15 20.33
CA THR A 91 0.63 13.76 19.74
C THR A 91 0.33 15.14 19.17
N PHE A 92 -0.84 15.31 18.61
CA PHE A 92 -1.26 16.55 17.97
C PHE A 92 -2.48 17.15 18.70
N ASP A 93 -3.68 16.79 18.26
CA ASP A 93 -4.98 17.17 18.82
C ASP A 93 -6.11 16.41 18.09
N GLU A 94 -7.35 16.59 18.55
CA GLU A 94 -8.53 15.94 17.94
C GLU A 94 -8.80 16.47 16.51
N GLU A 95 -8.55 17.75 16.24
CA GLU A 95 -8.78 18.35 14.93
C GLU A 95 -7.86 17.72 13.85
N LYS A 96 -6.57 17.60 14.14
CA LYS A 96 -5.62 16.98 13.21
C LYS A 96 -5.83 15.48 13.06
N ALA A 97 -6.19 14.80 14.15
CA ALA A 97 -6.57 13.38 14.10
C ALA A 97 -7.80 13.16 13.21
N LYS A 98 -8.77 14.06 13.30
CA LYS A 98 -9.97 14.04 12.44
C LYS A 98 -9.65 14.31 10.97
N LEU A 99 -8.82 15.29 10.68
CA LEU A 99 -8.35 15.55 9.32
C LEU A 99 -7.62 14.35 8.71
N TYR A 100 -6.82 13.66 9.52
CA TYR A 100 -6.19 12.42 9.07
C TYR A 100 -7.23 11.35 8.72
N TYR A 101 -8.24 11.15 9.57
CA TYR A 101 -9.33 10.21 9.31
C TYR A 101 -10.10 10.57 8.02
N GLU A 102 -10.49 11.83 7.86
CA GLU A 102 -11.21 12.32 6.68
C GLU A 102 -10.42 12.07 5.40
N ALA A 103 -9.11 12.32 5.41
CA ALA A 103 -8.23 12.02 4.29
C ALA A 103 -8.18 10.52 3.95
N GLN A 104 -8.21 9.63 4.97
CA GLN A 104 -8.28 8.18 4.74
C GLN A 104 -9.63 7.75 4.17
N VAL A 105 -10.73 8.37 4.63
CA VAL A 105 -12.08 8.14 4.06
C VAL A 105 -12.12 8.55 2.59
N ASP A 106 -11.57 9.71 2.27
CA ASP A 106 -11.51 10.19 0.88
C ASP A 106 -10.68 9.24 -0.01
N ALA A 107 -9.56 8.72 0.51
CA ALA A 107 -8.73 7.76 -0.20
C ALA A 107 -9.45 6.42 -0.44
N LEU A 108 -10.17 5.89 0.56
CA LEU A 108 -10.97 4.68 0.42
C LEU A 108 -12.08 4.88 -0.62
N ASN A 109 -12.81 5.99 -0.52
CA ASN A 109 -13.87 6.34 -1.47
C ASN A 109 -13.32 6.57 -2.89
N PHE A 110 -12.12 7.13 -3.01
CA PHE A 110 -11.44 7.29 -4.30
C PHE A 110 -11.15 5.95 -4.95
N VAL A 111 -10.60 4.99 -4.19
CA VAL A 111 -10.34 3.63 -4.71
C VAL A 111 -11.65 2.97 -5.15
N GLU A 112 -12.68 2.99 -4.31
CA GLU A 112 -13.99 2.37 -4.60
C GLU A 112 -14.63 2.97 -5.86
N ARG A 113 -14.68 4.31 -5.96
CA ARG A 113 -15.20 5.00 -7.14
C ARG A 113 -14.40 4.67 -8.39
N THR A 114 -13.07 4.66 -8.29
CA THR A 114 -12.20 4.36 -9.43
C THR A 114 -12.42 2.93 -9.93
N VAL A 115 -12.58 1.97 -9.02
CA VAL A 115 -12.92 0.57 -9.38
C VAL A 115 -14.25 0.51 -10.12
N SER A 116 -15.26 1.23 -9.63
CA SER A 116 -16.60 1.26 -10.24
C SER A 116 -16.60 2.00 -11.59
N ASP A 117 -16.04 3.19 -11.65
CA ASP A 117 -16.08 4.07 -12.82
C ASP A 117 -15.32 3.49 -14.03
N LEU A 118 -14.24 2.75 -13.76
CA LEU A 118 -13.41 2.11 -14.77
C LEU A 118 -13.71 0.60 -14.95
N ASP A 119 -14.72 0.07 -14.26
CA ASP A 119 -15.07 -1.37 -14.22
C ASP A 119 -13.85 -2.28 -13.98
N ILE A 120 -12.99 -1.92 -13.03
CA ILE A 120 -11.74 -2.64 -12.78
C ILE A 120 -12.03 -3.99 -12.11
N LYS A 121 -11.62 -5.07 -12.74
CA LYS A 121 -11.76 -6.44 -12.20
C LYS A 121 -10.57 -6.77 -11.28
N CYS A 122 -10.53 -6.14 -10.10
CA CYS A 122 -9.44 -6.27 -9.13
C CYS A 122 -9.86 -6.95 -7.83
N ASP A 123 -10.91 -7.77 -7.86
CA ASP A 123 -11.40 -8.51 -6.69
C ASP A 123 -11.64 -7.57 -5.48
N PHE A 124 -12.18 -6.37 -5.74
CA PHE A 124 -12.52 -5.43 -4.69
C PHE A 124 -13.71 -5.94 -3.89
N GLU A 125 -13.52 -6.08 -2.59
CA GLU A 125 -14.55 -6.56 -1.66
C GLU A 125 -14.71 -5.56 -0.50
N LYS A 126 -15.95 -5.20 -0.15
CA LYS A 126 -16.27 -4.52 1.12
C LYS A 126 -16.32 -5.53 2.25
N VAL A 127 -15.46 -5.35 3.22
CA VAL A 127 -15.33 -6.24 4.38
C VAL A 127 -15.06 -5.40 5.64
N PRO A 128 -15.38 -5.91 6.83
CA PRO A 128 -14.98 -5.26 8.07
C PRO A 128 -13.47 -5.38 8.31
N ALA A 129 -12.89 -4.36 8.94
CA ALA A 129 -11.55 -4.41 9.49
C ALA A 129 -11.60 -4.55 11.02
N TYR A 130 -10.64 -5.27 11.58
CA TYR A 130 -10.54 -5.53 13.00
C TYR A 130 -9.13 -5.24 13.51
N ILE A 131 -9.02 -4.46 14.57
CA ILE A 131 -7.87 -4.53 15.47
C ILE A 131 -8.26 -5.37 16.66
N TYR A 132 -7.42 -6.33 17.07
CA TYR A 132 -7.78 -7.27 18.14
C TYR A 132 -6.64 -7.47 19.12
N ALA A 133 -7.00 -7.92 20.31
CA ALA A 133 -6.12 -8.20 21.42
C ALA A 133 -6.28 -9.65 21.91
N ASP A 134 -5.14 -10.26 22.24
CA ASP A 134 -5.04 -11.59 22.86
C ASP A 134 -4.57 -11.52 24.32
N THR A 135 -4.13 -10.33 24.78
CA THR A 135 -3.65 -10.07 26.14
C THR A 135 -4.51 -9.03 26.87
N GLU A 136 -4.40 -8.92 28.20
CA GLU A 136 -5.12 -7.89 28.98
C GLU A 136 -4.61 -6.47 28.64
N ASP A 137 -3.30 -6.29 28.48
CA ASP A 137 -2.72 -5.01 28.07
C ASP A 137 -3.19 -4.59 26.67
N GLY A 138 -3.36 -5.55 25.77
CA GLY A 138 -3.95 -5.34 24.45
C GLY A 138 -5.41 -4.93 24.52
N VAL A 139 -6.20 -5.49 25.47
CA VAL A 139 -7.61 -5.09 25.70
C VAL A 139 -7.71 -3.61 26.04
N ASP A 140 -6.82 -3.10 26.89
CA ASP A 140 -6.75 -1.68 27.22
C ASP A 140 -6.46 -0.82 25.99
N THR A 141 -5.52 -1.27 25.15
CA THR A 141 -5.15 -0.58 23.90
C THR A 141 -6.34 -0.49 22.95
N VAL A 142 -7.04 -1.61 22.72
CA VAL A 142 -8.24 -1.66 21.86
C VAL A 142 -9.37 -0.78 22.41
N THR A 143 -9.53 -0.73 23.75
CA THR A 143 -10.56 0.08 24.39
C THR A 143 -10.27 1.58 24.24
N LYS A 144 -9.03 2.01 24.47
CA LYS A 144 -8.60 3.41 24.27
C LYS A 144 -8.75 3.86 22.82
N GLU A 145 -8.49 2.96 21.89
CA GLU A 145 -8.69 3.27 20.46
C GLU A 145 -10.19 3.44 20.13
N MET A 146 -11.08 2.63 20.73
CA MET A 146 -12.52 2.85 20.60
C MET A 146 -12.97 4.20 21.17
N ASP A 147 -12.40 4.63 22.30
CA ASP A 147 -12.68 5.96 22.87
C ASP A 147 -12.25 7.08 21.90
N ALA A 148 -11.10 6.90 21.21
CA ALA A 148 -10.66 7.83 20.17
C ALA A 148 -11.64 7.84 18.98
N TYR A 149 -12.12 6.67 18.56
CA TYR A 149 -13.13 6.58 17.49
C TYR A 149 -14.41 7.34 17.83
N GLN A 150 -14.89 7.21 19.07
CA GLN A 150 -16.08 7.94 19.53
C GLN A 150 -15.86 9.45 19.50
N LYS A 151 -14.71 9.93 19.98
CA LYS A 151 -14.36 11.37 19.98
C LYS A 151 -14.31 11.94 18.57
N LEU A 152 -13.76 11.19 17.62
CA LEU A 152 -13.57 11.62 16.23
C LEU A 152 -14.79 11.35 15.33
N GLY A 153 -15.81 10.63 15.82
CA GLY A 153 -16.98 10.24 15.04
C GLY A 153 -16.67 9.16 13.98
N ILE A 154 -15.68 8.30 14.25
CA ILE A 154 -15.30 7.20 13.36
C ILE A 154 -16.28 6.04 13.51
N GLY A 155 -16.92 5.62 12.43
CA GLY A 155 -17.87 4.50 12.50
C GLY A 155 -18.52 4.16 11.15
N PRO A 156 -19.38 3.13 11.16
CA PRO A 156 -19.82 2.35 12.33
C PRO A 156 -18.75 1.43 12.88
N ALA A 157 -18.46 1.56 14.18
CA ALA A 157 -17.47 0.79 14.90
C ALA A 157 -18.06 0.13 16.16
N THR A 158 -17.61 -1.08 16.50
CA THR A 158 -18.10 -1.82 17.66
C THR A 158 -16.97 -2.62 18.33
N LEU A 159 -17.02 -2.70 19.67
CA LEU A 159 -16.23 -3.66 20.42
C LEU A 159 -16.91 -5.02 20.42
N THR A 160 -16.14 -6.08 20.23
CA THR A 160 -16.63 -7.46 20.18
C THR A 160 -15.56 -8.45 20.62
N GLU A 161 -15.97 -9.61 21.10
CA GLU A 161 -15.11 -10.78 21.29
C GLU A 161 -15.34 -11.84 20.20
N GLN A 162 -16.36 -11.62 19.35
CA GLN A 162 -16.71 -12.52 18.27
C GLN A 162 -16.00 -12.11 16.98
N THR A 163 -15.18 -13.01 16.47
CA THR A 163 -14.46 -12.87 15.21
C THR A 163 -14.62 -14.16 14.37
N GLU A 164 -14.23 -14.11 13.11
CA GLU A 164 -14.16 -15.31 12.26
C GLU A 164 -12.78 -15.99 12.31
N LEU A 165 -11.91 -15.57 13.24
CA LEU A 165 -10.62 -16.22 13.46
C LEU A 165 -10.82 -17.61 14.07
N PRO A 166 -9.96 -18.59 13.77
CA PRO A 166 -10.10 -19.97 14.27
C PRO A 166 -9.73 -20.14 15.76
N TYR A 167 -9.50 -19.03 16.45
CA TYR A 167 -9.19 -18.96 17.88
C TYR A 167 -9.94 -17.79 18.53
N GLN A 168 -10.12 -17.88 19.83
CA GLN A 168 -10.80 -16.84 20.59
C GLN A 168 -9.84 -15.66 20.83
N VAL A 169 -10.32 -14.45 20.59
CA VAL A 169 -9.65 -13.20 20.96
C VAL A 169 -10.27 -12.62 22.23
N LYS A 170 -9.50 -11.87 23.01
CA LYS A 170 -10.02 -11.22 24.23
C LYS A 170 -10.92 -10.04 23.92
N LYS A 171 -10.54 -9.24 22.93
CA LYS A 171 -11.33 -8.09 22.47
C LYS A 171 -10.92 -7.69 21.04
N ALA A 172 -11.87 -7.23 20.27
CA ALA A 172 -11.62 -6.64 18.97
C ALA A 172 -12.44 -5.35 18.80
N LEU A 173 -11.86 -4.38 18.10
CA LEU A 173 -12.56 -3.20 17.57
C LEU A 173 -12.79 -3.43 16.08
N ARG A 174 -14.04 -3.67 15.75
CA ARG A 174 -14.54 -3.84 14.39
C ARG A 174 -14.92 -2.49 13.82
N LEU A 175 -14.46 -2.23 12.59
CA LEU A 175 -14.87 -1.09 11.76
C LEU A 175 -15.45 -1.61 10.47
N ASP A 176 -16.72 -1.29 10.20
CA ASP A 176 -17.43 -1.74 9.00
C ASP A 176 -17.09 -0.92 7.76
N ASN A 177 -17.54 -1.38 6.60
CA ASN A 177 -17.42 -0.69 5.30
C ASN A 177 -15.98 -0.41 4.85
N GLN A 178 -15.03 -1.24 5.25
CA GLN A 178 -13.66 -1.18 4.76
C GLN A 178 -13.49 -1.98 3.46
N GLY A 179 -12.35 -1.89 2.81
CA GLY A 179 -12.09 -2.55 1.54
C GLY A 179 -10.85 -3.43 1.54
N GLN A 180 -10.85 -4.38 0.65
CA GLN A 180 -9.66 -5.13 0.24
C GLN A 180 -9.73 -5.41 -1.26
N PHE A 181 -8.58 -5.59 -1.89
CA PHE A 181 -8.51 -5.75 -3.35
C PHE A 181 -7.24 -6.49 -3.78
N HIS A 182 -7.12 -6.74 -5.09
CA HIS A 182 -5.91 -7.21 -5.73
C HIS A 182 -5.10 -5.99 -6.24
N PRO A 183 -4.01 -5.59 -5.58
CA PRO A 183 -3.35 -4.29 -5.83
C PRO A 183 -2.71 -4.20 -7.21
N VAL A 184 -2.19 -5.33 -7.72
CA VAL A 184 -1.55 -5.36 -9.04
C VAL A 184 -2.59 -5.23 -10.16
N LYS A 185 -3.74 -5.92 -10.07
CA LYS A 185 -4.83 -5.76 -11.04
C LYS A 185 -5.38 -4.32 -11.06
N TYR A 186 -5.57 -3.73 -9.87
CA TYR A 186 -6.02 -2.34 -9.74
C TYR A 186 -5.02 -1.37 -10.39
N ALA A 187 -3.75 -1.43 -9.97
CA ALA A 187 -2.75 -0.50 -10.45
C ALA A 187 -2.44 -0.70 -11.94
N LYS A 188 -2.48 -1.95 -12.45
CA LYS A 188 -2.35 -2.23 -13.88
C LYS A 188 -3.44 -1.53 -14.70
N ALA A 189 -4.70 -1.57 -14.25
CA ALA A 189 -5.78 -0.86 -14.94
C ALA A 189 -5.52 0.66 -14.98
N LEU A 190 -4.99 1.25 -13.90
CA LEU A 190 -4.60 2.67 -13.90
C LEU A 190 -3.45 2.95 -14.89
N VAL A 191 -2.50 2.02 -15.02
CA VAL A 191 -1.42 2.12 -16.02
C VAL A 191 -2.02 2.11 -17.42
N ASP A 192 -2.88 1.14 -17.73
CA ASP A 192 -3.50 0.98 -19.04
C ASP A 192 -4.28 2.26 -19.43
N HIS A 193 -5.07 2.82 -18.51
CA HIS A 193 -5.77 4.09 -18.73
C HIS A 193 -4.83 5.30 -18.86
N SER A 194 -3.73 5.32 -18.11
CA SER A 194 -2.74 6.39 -18.21
C SER A 194 -2.06 6.39 -19.58
N VAL A 195 -1.69 5.21 -20.09
CA VAL A 195 -1.09 5.04 -21.42
C VAL A 195 -2.06 5.49 -22.51
N GLN A 196 -3.33 5.10 -22.43
CA GLN A 196 -4.38 5.54 -23.36
C GLN A 196 -4.55 7.07 -23.40
N ASN A 197 -4.27 7.74 -22.28
CA ASN A 197 -4.30 9.20 -22.15
C ASN A 197 -2.92 9.86 -22.40
N GLY A 198 -1.96 9.15 -22.99
CA GLY A 198 -0.69 9.71 -23.43
C GLY A 198 0.40 9.82 -22.37
N VAL A 199 0.28 9.13 -21.24
CA VAL A 199 1.37 9.04 -20.28
C VAL A 199 2.45 8.09 -20.79
N HIS A 200 3.71 8.51 -20.75
CA HIS A 200 4.86 7.69 -21.11
C HIS A 200 5.45 7.02 -19.87
N PHE A 201 5.59 5.70 -19.91
CA PHE A 201 6.25 4.91 -18.87
C PHE A 201 7.62 4.42 -19.38
N PHE A 202 8.62 4.45 -18.49
CA PHE A 202 9.96 3.94 -18.75
C PHE A 202 10.41 3.07 -17.58
N GLU A 203 10.67 1.81 -17.85
CA GLU A 203 11.26 0.84 -16.90
C GLU A 203 12.79 0.85 -16.98
N GLU A 204 13.45 0.21 -16.02
CA GLU A 204 14.92 0.14 -15.91
C GLU A 204 15.59 1.51 -16.10
N THR A 205 14.87 2.56 -15.70
CA THR A 205 15.25 3.96 -15.83
C THR A 205 15.36 4.59 -14.45
N ARG A 206 16.51 4.37 -13.80
CA ARG A 206 16.75 4.82 -12.43
C ARG A 206 17.16 6.29 -12.39
N ALA A 207 16.39 7.10 -11.65
CA ALA A 207 16.82 8.46 -11.29
C ALA A 207 18.09 8.41 -10.43
N LYS A 208 19.02 9.33 -10.70
CA LYS A 208 20.28 9.45 -9.97
C LYS A 208 20.39 10.79 -9.25
N ASP A 209 20.31 11.87 -9.99
CA ASP A 209 20.56 13.21 -9.49
C ASP A 209 19.39 14.14 -9.83
N LEU A 210 19.05 15.04 -8.93
CA LEU A 210 18.20 16.20 -9.21
C LEU A 210 19.10 17.41 -9.41
N LEU A 211 19.24 17.83 -10.66
CA LEU A 211 20.04 18.99 -11.03
C LEU A 211 19.23 20.28 -10.85
N SER A 212 19.90 21.44 -11.05
CA SER A 212 19.23 22.75 -11.15
C SER A 212 18.17 22.72 -12.28
N ASP A 213 17.22 23.65 -12.23
CA ASP A 213 16.18 23.84 -13.26
C ASP A 213 15.22 22.66 -13.47
N ASN A 214 14.94 21.90 -12.40
CA ASN A 214 14.01 20.76 -12.44
C ASN A 214 14.40 19.70 -13.49
N ILE A 215 15.69 19.38 -13.57
CA ILE A 215 16.23 18.32 -14.42
C ILE A 215 16.58 17.12 -13.56
N VAL A 216 15.98 15.97 -13.83
CA VAL A 216 16.40 14.68 -13.29
C VAL A 216 17.37 14.03 -14.25
N LYS A 217 18.53 13.61 -13.75
CA LYS A 217 19.51 12.81 -14.49
C LYS A 217 19.35 11.34 -14.11
N THR A 218 19.31 10.47 -15.08
CA THR A 218 19.27 9.02 -14.86
C THR A 218 20.68 8.45 -14.64
N VAL A 219 20.77 7.22 -14.15
CA VAL A 219 22.05 6.50 -14.02
C VAL A 219 22.75 6.35 -15.38
N ASP A 220 22.00 6.16 -16.45
CA ASP A 220 22.54 6.03 -17.82
C ASP A 220 22.90 7.39 -18.46
N GLY A 221 22.71 8.48 -17.75
CA GLY A 221 23.14 9.82 -18.17
C GLY A 221 22.10 10.65 -18.91
N HIS A 222 20.93 10.08 -19.25
CA HIS A 222 19.84 10.82 -19.87
C HIS A 222 19.25 11.85 -18.92
N LYS A 223 18.76 12.95 -19.46
CA LYS A 223 18.18 14.07 -18.73
C LYS A 223 16.69 14.18 -19.04
N ILE A 224 15.91 14.37 -17.99
CA ILE A 224 14.49 14.62 -18.08
C ILE A 224 14.22 15.99 -17.48
N LYS A 225 13.84 16.95 -18.32
CA LYS A 225 13.42 18.28 -17.84
C LYS A 225 11.91 18.28 -17.61
N ALA A 226 11.47 18.75 -16.45
CA ALA A 226 10.06 18.79 -16.10
C ALA A 226 9.70 20.08 -15.38
N LYS A 227 8.48 20.62 -15.60
CA LYS A 227 7.98 21.77 -14.82
C LYS A 227 7.73 21.42 -13.36
N LYS A 228 7.34 20.17 -13.10
CA LYS A 228 7.13 19.60 -11.75
C LYS A 228 7.67 18.17 -11.69
N ILE A 229 8.21 17.79 -10.54
CA ILE A 229 8.73 16.45 -10.28
C ILE A 229 8.03 15.90 -9.04
N LEU A 230 7.42 14.73 -9.16
CA LEU A 230 6.83 13.98 -8.06
C LEU A 230 7.75 12.81 -7.71
N VAL A 231 8.32 12.82 -6.51
CA VAL A 231 9.17 11.74 -6.02
C VAL A 231 8.30 10.73 -5.29
N CYS A 232 8.03 9.60 -5.95
CA CYS A 232 7.19 8.49 -5.47
C CYS A 232 8.01 7.19 -5.33
N SER A 233 9.31 7.30 -5.15
CA SER A 233 10.28 6.20 -5.21
C SER A 233 10.43 5.41 -3.90
N HIS A 234 9.49 5.50 -2.96
CA HIS A 234 9.53 4.91 -1.62
C HIS A 234 10.64 5.53 -0.75
N TYR A 235 11.88 5.48 -1.22
CA TYR A 235 13.02 6.19 -0.65
C TYR A 235 13.49 7.28 -1.63
N PRO A 236 13.66 8.54 -1.18
CA PRO A 236 14.06 9.64 -2.06
C PRO A 236 15.45 9.38 -2.66
N PHE A 237 15.59 9.56 -3.96
CA PHE A 237 16.88 9.40 -4.66
C PHE A 237 17.79 10.62 -4.52
N ASN A 238 17.24 11.79 -4.18
CA ASN A 238 17.92 13.06 -4.01
C ASN A 238 18.17 13.41 -2.52
N ASP A 239 18.74 12.47 -1.79
CA ASP A 239 18.88 12.53 -0.34
C ASP A 239 19.86 13.60 0.15
N GLU A 240 20.83 14.03 -0.68
CA GLU A 240 21.89 14.96 -0.34
C GLU A 240 21.39 16.31 0.23
N ASN A 241 20.26 16.82 -0.28
CA ASN A 241 19.68 18.10 0.14
C ASN A 241 18.66 18.00 1.27
N GLY A 242 18.08 16.81 1.48
CA GLY A 242 16.98 16.59 2.42
C GLY A 242 17.38 15.82 3.68
N LEU A 243 18.51 15.11 3.63
CA LEU A 243 18.98 14.21 4.69
C LEU A 243 17.86 13.26 5.18
N TYR A 244 17.06 12.75 4.25
CA TYR A 244 15.91 11.89 4.58
C TYR A 244 16.33 10.60 5.29
N PHE A 245 17.53 10.07 4.97
CA PHE A 245 18.09 8.88 5.61
C PHE A 245 18.21 9.02 7.13
N THR A 246 18.33 10.25 7.65
CA THR A 246 18.40 10.50 9.10
C THR A 246 17.03 10.43 9.79
N ARG A 247 15.95 10.40 9.04
CA ARG A 247 14.55 10.43 9.51
C ARG A 247 13.76 9.19 9.11
N LEU A 248 14.32 8.32 8.31
CA LEU A 248 13.67 7.11 7.79
C LEU A 248 14.41 5.88 8.31
N GLU A 249 13.72 5.05 9.05
CA GLU A 249 14.20 3.73 9.45
C GLU A 249 13.52 2.67 8.58
N PRO A 250 14.28 1.91 7.78
CA PRO A 250 13.70 0.90 6.90
C PRO A 250 13.28 -0.33 7.71
N HIS A 251 12.01 -0.71 7.60
CA HIS A 251 11.46 -1.92 8.19
C HIS A 251 11.07 -2.91 7.11
N ARG A 252 11.20 -4.19 7.43
CA ARG A 252 10.72 -5.31 6.63
C ARG A 252 9.75 -6.16 7.43
N SER A 253 8.80 -6.76 6.73
CA SER A 253 7.94 -7.82 7.25
C SER A 253 7.78 -8.90 6.18
N TYR A 254 7.31 -10.07 6.58
CA TYR A 254 7.06 -11.18 5.68
C TYR A 254 5.56 -11.40 5.52
N VAL A 255 5.17 -11.91 4.36
CA VAL A 255 3.80 -12.35 4.09
C VAL A 255 3.86 -13.77 3.55
N ILE A 256 3.06 -14.65 4.12
CA ILE A 256 2.85 -16.01 3.64
C ILE A 256 1.43 -16.07 3.05
N ALA A 257 1.32 -16.63 1.85
CA ALA A 257 0.04 -16.97 1.23
C ALA A 257 -0.14 -18.48 1.24
N ALA A 258 -1.21 -18.96 1.85
CA ALA A 258 -1.53 -20.40 1.91
C ALA A 258 -3.00 -20.63 1.51
N PRO A 259 -3.31 -21.73 0.78
CA PRO A 259 -4.69 -22.06 0.46
C PRO A 259 -5.50 -22.30 1.74
N ALA A 260 -6.74 -21.80 1.79
CA ALA A 260 -7.65 -22.06 2.89
C ALA A 260 -8.30 -23.43 2.71
N GLU A 261 -7.99 -24.38 3.59
CA GLU A 261 -8.61 -25.72 3.57
C GLU A 261 -10.06 -25.72 4.05
N LYS A 262 -10.41 -24.75 4.90
CA LYS A 262 -11.73 -24.52 5.47
C LYS A 262 -12.22 -23.12 5.13
N SER A 263 -13.29 -22.66 5.77
CA SER A 263 -13.75 -21.28 5.61
C SER A 263 -12.61 -20.28 5.96
N SER A 264 -12.35 -19.32 5.07
CA SER A 264 -11.45 -18.22 5.36
C SER A 264 -12.19 -17.08 6.05
N PRO A 265 -11.55 -16.33 6.97
CA PRO A 265 -12.18 -15.16 7.56
C PRO A 265 -12.50 -14.12 6.47
N LYS A 266 -13.68 -13.53 6.52
CA LYS A 266 -14.11 -12.51 5.55
C LYS A 266 -13.55 -11.13 5.86
N GLY A 267 -13.22 -10.87 7.14
CA GLY A 267 -12.67 -9.60 7.58
C GLY A 267 -11.15 -9.50 7.40
N MET A 268 -10.65 -8.29 7.62
CA MET A 268 -9.21 -7.99 7.70
C MET A 268 -8.83 -7.81 9.16
N TYR A 269 -7.80 -8.46 9.62
CA TYR A 269 -7.40 -8.49 11.03
C TYR A 269 -5.97 -8.02 11.21
N ILE A 270 -5.73 -7.31 12.32
CA ILE A 270 -4.39 -6.96 12.81
C ILE A 270 -4.41 -6.96 14.34
N ASN A 271 -3.45 -7.63 14.99
CA ASN A 271 -3.35 -7.58 16.43
C ASN A 271 -2.66 -6.30 16.92
N VAL A 272 -2.88 -5.97 18.20
CA VAL A 272 -2.24 -4.81 18.84
C VAL A 272 -0.92 -5.16 19.51
N GLU A 273 -0.66 -6.45 19.75
CA GLU A 273 0.55 -6.95 20.40
C GLU A 273 1.77 -6.90 19.47
N GLN A 274 2.94 -6.97 20.09
CA GLN A 274 4.20 -7.16 19.38
C GLN A 274 4.68 -8.62 19.54
N PRO A 275 5.16 -9.22 18.46
CA PRO A 275 5.25 -8.70 17.09
C PRO A 275 3.87 -8.66 16.41
N THR A 276 3.63 -7.57 15.67
CA THR A 276 2.35 -7.38 14.98
C THR A 276 2.11 -8.47 13.94
N ARG A 277 0.89 -9.01 13.93
CA ARG A 277 0.40 -10.01 12.97
C ARG A 277 -0.83 -9.48 12.24
N SER A 278 -0.92 -9.75 10.97
CA SER A 278 -2.09 -9.38 10.18
C SER A 278 -2.62 -10.57 9.38
N ILE A 279 -3.93 -10.65 9.25
CA ILE A 279 -4.62 -11.75 8.57
C ILE A 279 -5.67 -11.15 7.63
N ARG A 280 -5.72 -11.65 6.41
CA ARG A 280 -6.85 -11.44 5.48
C ARG A 280 -6.92 -12.60 4.49
N SER A 281 -8.04 -12.72 3.80
CA SER A 281 -8.16 -13.64 2.67
C SER A 281 -8.06 -12.91 1.33
N ALA A 282 -7.68 -13.64 0.28
CA ALA A 282 -7.68 -13.17 -1.10
C ALA A 282 -8.14 -14.29 -2.03
N LEU A 283 -8.74 -13.91 -3.16
CA LEU A 283 -9.14 -14.85 -4.21
C LEU A 283 -7.93 -15.14 -5.11
N GLY A 284 -7.59 -16.43 -5.28
CA GLY A 284 -6.55 -16.87 -6.19
C GLY A 284 -7.05 -16.95 -7.64
N SER A 285 -6.12 -16.97 -8.60
CA SER A 285 -6.42 -17.18 -10.02
C SER A 285 -7.05 -18.56 -10.31
N ASP A 286 -6.85 -19.51 -9.42
CA ASP A 286 -7.47 -20.86 -9.45
C ASP A 286 -8.88 -20.91 -8.85
N GLY A 287 -9.45 -19.76 -8.48
CA GLY A 287 -10.77 -19.63 -7.86
C GLY A 287 -10.82 -20.03 -6.38
N LYS A 288 -9.71 -20.43 -5.77
CA LYS A 288 -9.65 -20.75 -4.35
C LYS A 288 -9.36 -19.51 -3.50
N ARG A 289 -9.77 -19.56 -2.25
CA ARG A 289 -9.37 -18.55 -1.26
C ARG A 289 -8.04 -18.91 -0.64
N TYR A 290 -7.18 -17.91 -0.51
CA TYR A 290 -5.89 -17.98 0.18
C TYR A 290 -5.94 -17.09 1.41
N ILE A 291 -5.28 -17.53 2.47
CA ILE A 291 -5.05 -16.71 3.66
C ILE A 291 -3.69 -16.04 3.51
N LEU A 292 -3.66 -14.73 3.64
CA LEU A 292 -2.43 -13.93 3.70
C LEU A 292 -2.12 -13.64 5.16
N LEU A 293 -1.01 -14.17 5.65
CA LEU A 293 -0.50 -13.94 7.00
C LEU A 293 0.72 -13.02 6.92
N GLY A 294 0.61 -11.82 7.47
CA GLY A 294 1.70 -10.85 7.55
C GLY A 294 2.26 -10.75 8.97
N GLY A 295 3.58 -10.59 9.08
CA GLY A 295 4.21 -10.44 10.38
C GLY A 295 5.73 -10.41 10.33
N GLU A 296 6.39 -10.66 11.48
CA GLU A 296 7.84 -10.66 11.65
C GLU A 296 8.48 -9.32 11.24
N GLY A 297 7.81 -8.19 11.60
CA GLY A 297 8.34 -6.86 11.37
C GLY A 297 9.67 -6.65 12.09
N HIS A 298 10.70 -6.21 11.36
CA HIS A 298 12.03 -5.95 11.90
C HIS A 298 12.72 -4.82 11.15
N VAL A 299 13.68 -4.17 11.81
CA VAL A 299 14.54 -3.16 11.17
C VAL A 299 15.43 -3.86 10.15
N THR A 300 15.44 -3.36 8.92
CA THR A 300 16.23 -3.95 7.82
C THR A 300 17.72 -3.93 8.16
N GLY A 301 18.39 -5.08 8.01
CA GLY A 301 19.83 -5.23 8.28
C GLY A 301 20.20 -5.41 9.75
N ARG A 302 19.23 -5.49 10.66
CA ARG A 302 19.42 -5.93 12.05
C ARG A 302 18.78 -7.31 12.21
N GLN A 303 19.61 -8.34 12.29
CA GLN A 303 19.24 -9.70 12.67
C GLN A 303 19.82 -10.03 14.03
#